data_624924a54be5e439a1b029d2a5a2fd4c
#
_entry.id   624924a54be5e439a1b029d2a5a2fd4c
#
_cell.length_a   1.000
_cell.length_b   1.000
_cell.length_c   1.000
_cell.angle_alpha   90.00
_cell.angle_beta   90.00
_cell.angle_gamma   90.00
#
_symmetry.space_group_name_H-M   'P 1'
#
loop_
_entity.id
_entity.type
_entity.pdbx_description
1 polymer ?
#
loop_
_entity_poly.entity_id
_entity_poly.type
_entity_poly.pdbx_seq_one_letter_code
_entity_poly.pdbx_strand_id
1 'polypeptide(L)'
;MKYILAVDPSLTSTGYCVLKENREIIAIDKITSSTKDGTENQRIHNILYTLDVMVNIHGITEIAIEDGFTGPNKKGSLGLAKLRGAIVGYFEMKGCTVDESEPKSTRVNLGLKGNASKEEVAEYIINLYPELVDIIGPYSDKNNKKKTSDMYDSVCIGLAYLNKQEC
;
A
#
# COMPACT_ATOMS: atom_id res chain seq x y z
N MET A 1 -15.24 -13.16 -9.19
CA MET A 1 -14.57 -11.86 -9.37
C MET A 1 -13.53 -11.73 -8.26
N LYS A 2 -12.30 -11.58 -8.61
CA LYS A 2 -11.16 -11.60 -7.68
C LYS A 2 -10.85 -10.17 -7.20
N TYR A 3 -10.56 -10.03 -5.91
CA TYR A 3 -10.15 -8.77 -5.29
C TYR A 3 -8.73 -8.90 -4.76
N ILE A 4 -7.97 -7.82 -4.87
CA ILE A 4 -6.58 -7.70 -4.42
C ILE A 4 -6.51 -6.55 -3.42
N LEU A 5 -5.83 -6.75 -2.30
CA LEU A 5 -5.45 -5.69 -1.37
C LEU A 5 -4.01 -5.28 -1.66
N ALA A 6 -3.81 -4.02 -2.01
CA ALA A 6 -2.48 -3.45 -2.17
C ALA A 6 -2.16 -2.52 -0.99
N VAL A 7 -0.96 -2.63 -0.44
CA VAL A 7 -0.54 -1.95 0.78
C VAL A 7 0.82 -1.29 0.61
N ASP A 8 0.88 0.01 0.89
CA ASP A 8 2.12 0.76 1.12
C ASP A 8 2.35 0.90 2.63
N PRO A 9 3.17 0.05 3.25
CA PRO A 9 3.26 -0.05 4.70
C PRO A 9 4.06 1.08 5.32
N SER A 10 3.51 1.73 6.34
CA SER A 10 4.22 2.69 7.19
C SER A 10 3.57 2.75 8.57
N LEU A 11 4.36 2.82 9.65
CA LEU A 11 3.82 2.97 11.00
C LEU A 11 3.06 4.28 11.22
N THR A 12 3.35 5.31 10.44
CA THR A 12 2.72 6.63 10.60
C THR A 12 1.55 6.85 9.64
N SER A 13 1.62 6.25 8.45
CA SER A 13 0.61 6.42 7.42
C SER A 13 0.68 5.27 6.42
N THR A 14 -0.02 4.18 6.71
CA THR A 14 -0.14 3.04 5.78
C THR A 14 -1.22 3.33 4.76
N GLY A 15 -0.85 3.44 3.48
CA GLY A 15 -1.80 3.53 2.37
C GLY A 15 -2.28 2.14 1.97
N TYR A 16 -3.55 2.02 1.61
CA TYR A 16 -4.07 0.79 1.02
C TYR A 16 -5.14 1.05 -0.03
N CYS A 17 -5.26 0.14 -0.98
CA CYS A 17 -6.40 0.11 -1.89
C CYS A 17 -6.86 -1.34 -2.13
N VAL A 18 -8.15 -1.49 -2.40
CA VAL A 18 -8.77 -2.73 -2.86
C VAL A 18 -9.09 -2.57 -4.34
N LEU A 19 -8.53 -3.44 -5.17
CA LEU A 19 -8.76 -3.47 -6.62
C LEU A 19 -9.45 -4.77 -7.01
N LYS A 20 -10.26 -4.71 -8.05
CA LYS A 20 -10.66 -5.91 -8.80
C LYS A 20 -9.59 -6.30 -9.82
N GLU A 21 -9.60 -7.54 -10.26
CA GLU A 21 -8.74 -8.03 -11.34
C GLU A 21 -8.89 -7.22 -12.66
N ASN A 22 -10.05 -6.60 -12.90
CA ASN A 22 -10.30 -5.69 -14.03
C ASN A 22 -9.77 -4.26 -13.79
N ARG A 23 -9.00 -4.04 -12.71
CA ARG A 23 -8.36 -2.77 -12.31
C ARG A 23 -9.33 -1.70 -11.76
N GLU A 24 -10.59 -2.03 -11.52
CA GLU A 24 -11.53 -1.13 -10.84
C GLU A 24 -11.12 -0.96 -9.37
N ILE A 25 -10.98 0.29 -8.90
CA ILE A 25 -10.71 0.60 -7.50
C ILE A 25 -12.03 0.55 -6.72
N ILE A 26 -12.11 -0.29 -5.70
CA ILE A 26 -13.30 -0.49 -4.87
C ILE A 26 -13.21 0.30 -3.56
N ALA A 27 -12.03 0.36 -2.98
CA ALA A 27 -11.75 1.12 -1.79
C ALA A 27 -10.33 1.65 -1.82
N ILE A 28 -10.15 2.85 -1.30
CA ILE A 28 -8.83 3.46 -1.13
C ILE A 28 -8.85 4.35 0.10
N ASP A 29 -7.88 4.19 0.98
CA ASP A 29 -7.73 5.01 2.19
C ASP A 29 -6.33 4.83 2.77
N LYS A 30 -6.09 5.47 3.91
CA LYS A 30 -4.86 5.34 4.69
C LYS A 30 -5.15 5.18 6.17
N ILE A 31 -4.29 4.44 6.84
CA ILE A 31 -4.33 4.23 8.31
C ILE A 31 -3.23 5.08 8.90
N THR A 32 -3.60 6.13 9.63
CA THR A 32 -2.64 7.01 10.30
C THR A 32 -2.48 6.64 11.76
N SER A 33 -1.27 6.68 12.27
CA SER A 33 -0.99 6.50 13.69
C SER A 33 0.24 7.31 14.15
N SER A 34 0.28 7.59 15.44
CA SER A 34 1.35 8.32 16.10
C SER A 34 1.73 7.66 17.42
N THR A 35 2.78 8.14 18.08
CA THR A 35 3.16 7.66 19.41
C THR A 35 2.10 7.94 20.49
N LYS A 36 1.12 8.80 20.20
CA LYS A 36 -0.02 9.07 21.10
C LYS A 36 -1.06 7.94 21.06
N ASP A 37 -1.07 7.14 20.00
CA ASP A 37 -2.02 6.06 19.78
C ASP A 37 -1.55 4.73 20.40
N GLY A 38 -0.47 4.76 21.18
CA GLY A 38 0.04 3.63 21.93
C GLY A 38 1.46 3.21 21.55
N THR A 39 1.83 2.04 22.03
CA THR A 39 3.12 1.40 21.72
C THR A 39 3.20 1.02 20.24
N GLU A 40 4.40 0.76 19.76
CA GLU A 40 4.63 0.28 18.38
C GLU A 40 3.79 -0.98 18.08
N ASN A 41 3.75 -1.94 19.00
CA ASN A 41 2.96 -3.16 18.83
C ASN A 41 1.45 -2.89 18.75
N GLN A 42 0.93 -1.97 19.56
CA GLN A 42 -0.49 -1.57 19.50
C GLN A 42 -0.82 -0.90 18.16
N ARG A 43 0.06 -0.07 17.67
CA ARG A 43 -0.09 0.58 16.35
C ARG A 43 -0.07 -0.44 15.21
N ILE A 44 0.85 -1.41 15.24
CA ILE A 44 0.88 -2.53 14.29
C ILE A 44 -0.42 -3.32 14.35
N HIS A 45 -0.90 -3.65 15.56
CA HIS A 45 -2.16 -4.36 15.74
C HIS A 45 -3.35 -3.61 15.09
N ASN A 46 -3.44 -2.30 15.28
CA ASN A 46 -4.51 -1.48 14.70
C ASN A 46 -4.45 -1.45 13.17
N ILE A 47 -3.24 -1.41 12.59
CA ILE A 47 -3.05 -1.49 11.15
C ILE A 47 -3.52 -2.85 10.63
N LEU A 48 -3.06 -3.95 11.25
CA LEU A 48 -3.48 -5.30 10.90
C LEU A 48 -4.99 -5.48 10.98
N TYR A 49 -5.61 -5.00 12.06
CA TYR A 49 -7.06 -5.08 12.24
C TYR A 49 -7.83 -4.40 11.11
N THR A 50 -7.42 -3.20 10.72
CA THR A 50 -8.07 -2.46 9.62
C THR A 50 -7.92 -3.20 8.28
N LEU A 51 -6.72 -3.68 7.97
CA LEU A 51 -6.49 -4.46 6.74
C LEU A 51 -7.26 -5.78 6.75
N ASP A 52 -7.36 -6.44 7.91
CA ASP A 52 -8.13 -7.68 8.08
C ASP A 52 -9.63 -7.48 7.83
N VAL A 53 -10.18 -6.34 8.27
CA VAL A 53 -11.56 -5.96 7.96
C VAL A 53 -11.77 -5.87 6.45
N MET A 54 -10.85 -5.27 5.70
CA MET A 54 -10.92 -5.20 4.23
C MET A 54 -10.84 -6.58 3.59
N VAL A 55 -9.91 -7.41 4.06
CA VAL A 55 -9.77 -8.81 3.58
C VAL A 55 -11.06 -9.60 3.78
N ASN A 56 -11.66 -9.51 4.95
CA ASN A 56 -12.88 -10.26 5.25
C ASN A 56 -14.12 -9.75 4.50
N ILE A 57 -14.30 -8.41 4.41
CA ILE A 57 -15.46 -7.82 3.72
C ILE A 57 -15.48 -8.17 2.24
N HIS A 58 -14.31 -8.17 1.58
CA HIS A 58 -14.21 -8.38 0.15
C HIS A 58 -13.81 -9.82 -0.23
N GLY A 59 -13.58 -10.70 0.75
CA GLY A 59 -13.12 -12.08 0.49
C GLY A 59 -11.79 -12.14 -0.23
N ILE A 60 -10.85 -11.27 0.15
CA ILE A 60 -9.55 -11.14 -0.50
C ILE A 60 -8.67 -12.33 -0.15
N THR A 61 -8.01 -12.90 -1.16
CA THR A 61 -7.04 -13.99 -1.02
C THR A 61 -5.64 -13.62 -1.52
N GLU A 62 -5.48 -12.44 -2.09
CA GLU A 62 -4.22 -11.94 -2.64
C GLU A 62 -3.90 -10.54 -2.14
N ILE A 63 -2.68 -10.38 -1.67
CA ILE A 63 -2.18 -9.13 -1.11
C ILE A 63 -0.88 -8.78 -1.82
N ALA A 64 -0.78 -7.55 -2.32
CA ALA A 64 0.45 -6.98 -2.83
C ALA A 64 0.98 -5.95 -1.83
N ILE A 65 2.25 -6.06 -1.46
CA ILE A 65 2.88 -5.17 -0.50
C ILE A 65 4.23 -4.68 -1.03
N GLU A 66 4.54 -3.40 -0.82
CA GLU A 66 5.85 -2.89 -1.17
C GLU A 66 6.90 -3.34 -0.15
N ASP A 67 7.99 -3.93 -0.66
CA ASP A 67 9.18 -4.27 0.12
C ASP A 67 10.00 -2.99 0.35
N GLY A 68 9.72 -2.31 1.47
CA GLY A 68 10.33 -1.04 1.80
C GLY A 68 11.85 -1.15 2.02
N PHE A 69 12.59 -0.25 1.39
CA PHE A 69 14.02 -0.13 1.57
C PHE A 69 14.39 0.26 3.01
N THR A 70 15.36 -0.42 3.59
CA THR A 70 15.96 -0.05 4.87
C THR A 70 16.90 1.15 4.65
N GLY A 71 16.40 2.35 4.91
CA GLY A 71 17.19 3.58 4.83
C GLY A 71 18.21 3.71 5.98
N PRO A 72 19.02 4.79 5.99
CA PRO A 72 20.04 5.02 7.02
C PRO A 72 19.46 5.21 8.44
N ASN A 73 18.17 5.51 8.57
CA ASN A 73 17.49 5.58 9.86
C ASN A 73 17.17 4.19 10.39
N LYS A 74 18.09 3.59 11.13
CA LYS A 74 17.97 2.24 11.70
C LYS A 74 16.69 2.00 12.49
N LYS A 75 16.24 2.98 13.29
CA LYS A 75 15.04 2.84 14.14
C LYS A 75 13.76 2.81 13.29
N GLY A 76 13.65 3.71 12.31
CA GLY A 76 12.52 3.74 11.39
C GLY A 76 12.47 2.49 10.49
N SER A 77 13.63 2.05 10.01
CA SER A 77 13.77 0.83 9.21
C SER A 77 13.37 -0.43 9.98
N LEU A 78 13.73 -0.53 11.27
CA LEU A 78 13.35 -1.66 12.11
C LEU A 78 11.84 -1.71 12.35
N GLY A 79 11.21 -0.58 12.64
CA GLY A 79 9.76 -0.48 12.81
C GLY A 79 9.00 -0.85 11.54
N LEU A 80 9.49 -0.42 10.37
CA LEU A 80 8.90 -0.79 9.08
C LEU A 80 9.06 -2.28 8.79
N ALA A 81 10.24 -2.86 9.01
CA ALA A 81 10.48 -4.29 8.82
C ALA A 81 9.58 -5.15 9.73
N LYS A 82 9.37 -4.70 10.98
CA LYS A 82 8.48 -5.36 11.94
C LYS A 82 7.02 -5.31 11.51
N LEU A 83 6.53 -4.16 11.05
CA LEU A 83 5.18 -4.01 10.50
C LEU A 83 4.99 -4.91 9.28
N ARG A 84 5.93 -4.88 8.35
CA ARG A 84 5.88 -5.69 7.13
C ARG A 84 5.85 -7.18 7.44
N GLY A 85 6.77 -7.66 8.29
CA GLY A 85 6.79 -9.05 8.73
C GLY A 85 5.49 -9.46 9.43
N ALA A 86 4.87 -8.56 10.21
CA ALA A 86 3.58 -8.81 10.83
C ALA A 86 2.45 -8.93 9.80
N ILE A 87 2.41 -8.05 8.78
CA ILE A 87 1.42 -8.12 7.68
C ILE A 87 1.58 -9.43 6.91
N VAL A 88 2.78 -9.74 6.44
CA VAL A 88 3.06 -10.95 5.66
C VAL A 88 2.69 -12.20 6.46
N GLY A 89 3.26 -12.38 7.66
CA GLY A 89 3.02 -13.57 8.48
C GLY A 89 1.56 -13.75 8.88
N TYR A 90 0.86 -12.66 9.21
CA TYR A 90 -0.55 -12.72 9.59
C TYR A 90 -1.44 -13.19 8.44
N PHE A 91 -1.29 -12.59 7.26
CA PHE A 91 -2.16 -12.91 6.13
C PHE A 91 -1.82 -14.23 5.46
N GLU A 92 -0.54 -14.64 5.41
CA GLU A 92 -0.18 -15.99 4.97
C GLU A 92 -0.76 -17.06 5.90
N MET A 93 -0.73 -16.82 7.21
CA MET A 93 -1.34 -17.73 8.19
C MET A 93 -2.87 -17.83 8.02
N LYS A 94 -3.51 -16.78 7.48
CA LYS A 94 -4.94 -16.79 7.09
C LYS A 94 -5.22 -17.44 5.73
N GLY A 95 -4.19 -17.90 5.03
CA GLY A 95 -4.32 -18.54 3.71
C GLY A 95 -4.31 -17.57 2.54
N CYS A 96 -3.94 -16.30 2.75
CA CYS A 96 -3.72 -15.37 1.65
C CYS A 96 -2.34 -15.61 1.00
N THR A 97 -2.24 -15.35 -0.30
CA THR A 97 -0.94 -15.20 -0.96
C THR A 97 -0.47 -13.75 -0.81
N VAL A 98 0.74 -13.54 -0.34
CA VAL A 98 1.32 -12.19 -0.21
C VAL A 98 2.50 -12.06 -1.18
N ASP A 99 2.39 -11.10 -2.11
CA ASP A 99 3.45 -10.74 -3.06
C ASP A 99 4.19 -9.50 -2.55
N GLU A 100 5.48 -9.65 -2.29
CA GLU A 100 6.37 -8.56 -1.90
C GLU A 100 7.15 -8.07 -3.11
N SER A 101 7.05 -6.80 -3.44
CA SER A 101 7.75 -6.20 -4.59
C SER A 101 8.55 -4.97 -4.19
N GLU A 102 9.79 -4.89 -4.67
CA GLU A 102 10.62 -3.71 -4.48
C GLU A 102 10.05 -2.49 -5.22
N PRO A 103 10.20 -1.26 -4.68
CA PRO A 103 9.70 -0.03 -5.29
C PRO A 103 10.13 0.16 -6.74
N LYS A 104 11.38 -0.19 -7.06
CA LYS A 104 11.91 -0.13 -8.42
C LYS A 104 11.18 -1.08 -9.37
N SER A 105 10.96 -2.33 -8.94
CA SER A 105 10.24 -3.34 -9.73
C SER A 105 8.79 -2.95 -9.92
N THR A 106 8.14 -2.41 -8.90
CA THR A 106 6.77 -1.90 -8.96
C THR A 106 6.62 -0.85 -10.07
N ARG A 107 7.53 0.13 -10.12
CA ARG A 107 7.51 1.18 -11.17
C ARG A 107 7.75 0.62 -12.56
N VAL A 108 8.73 -0.27 -12.71
CA VAL A 108 9.04 -0.91 -14.01
C VAL A 108 7.87 -1.75 -14.52
N ASN A 109 7.18 -2.47 -13.65
CA ASN A 109 5.98 -3.25 -14.01
C ASN A 109 4.80 -2.39 -14.49
N LEU A 110 4.81 -1.09 -14.16
CA LEU A 110 3.85 -0.12 -14.70
C LEU A 110 4.32 0.56 -16.00
N GLY A 111 5.50 0.22 -16.50
CA GLY A 111 6.10 0.88 -17.67
C GLY A 111 6.75 2.22 -17.36
N LEU A 112 6.93 2.55 -16.07
CA LEU A 112 7.63 3.74 -15.61
C LEU A 112 9.14 3.46 -15.48
N LYS A 113 9.93 4.52 -15.38
CA LYS A 113 11.36 4.38 -15.01
C LYS A 113 11.46 3.86 -13.58
N GLY A 114 12.39 2.93 -13.31
CA GLY A 114 12.56 2.38 -11.96
C GLY A 114 12.95 3.41 -10.89
N ASN A 115 13.47 4.58 -11.30
CA ASN A 115 13.78 5.73 -10.45
C ASN A 115 12.76 6.87 -10.56
N ALA A 116 11.57 6.62 -11.14
CA ALA A 116 10.51 7.60 -11.20
C ALA A 116 10.21 8.19 -9.81
N SER A 117 9.99 9.49 -9.73
CA SER A 117 9.64 10.16 -8.48
C SER A 117 8.23 9.78 -8.03
N LYS A 118 7.92 10.07 -6.77
CA LYS A 118 6.54 9.87 -6.26
C LYS A 118 5.53 10.76 -6.99
N GLU A 119 5.93 11.95 -7.41
CA GLU A 119 5.13 12.85 -8.22
C GLU A 119 4.82 12.25 -9.59
N GLU A 120 5.82 11.68 -10.27
CA GLU A 120 5.64 11.01 -11.57
C GLU A 120 4.72 9.79 -11.45
N VAL A 121 4.85 9.01 -10.35
CA VAL A 121 3.94 7.90 -10.05
C VAL A 121 2.51 8.40 -9.85
N ALA A 122 2.31 9.45 -9.04
CA ALA A 122 1.00 10.01 -8.78
C ALA A 122 0.36 10.60 -10.05
N GLU A 123 1.13 11.28 -10.88
CA GLU A 123 0.66 11.81 -12.17
C GLU A 123 0.20 10.66 -13.10
N TYR A 124 0.96 9.59 -13.17
CA TYR A 124 0.58 8.39 -13.92
C TYR A 124 -0.76 7.81 -13.42
N ILE A 125 -0.92 7.67 -12.10
CA ILE A 125 -2.15 7.15 -11.50
C ILE A 125 -3.34 8.09 -11.73
N ILE A 126 -3.15 9.41 -11.59
CA ILE A 126 -4.21 10.42 -11.84
C ILE A 126 -4.64 10.40 -13.31
N ASN A 127 -3.72 10.19 -14.24
CA ASN A 127 -4.06 10.06 -15.66
C ASN A 127 -4.92 8.81 -15.96
N LEU A 128 -4.72 7.71 -15.21
CA LEU A 128 -5.56 6.50 -15.32
C LEU A 128 -6.90 6.62 -14.60
N TYR A 129 -6.92 7.31 -13.45
CA TYR A 129 -8.07 7.46 -12.55
C TYR A 129 -8.23 8.92 -12.12
N PRO A 130 -8.66 9.81 -13.03
CA PRO A 130 -8.79 11.25 -12.72
C PRO A 130 -9.75 11.52 -11.56
N GLU A 131 -10.74 10.66 -11.34
CA GLU A 131 -11.68 10.75 -10.24
C GLU A 131 -11.02 10.64 -8.84
N LEU A 132 -9.84 10.08 -8.73
CA LEU A 132 -9.13 9.98 -7.44
C LEU A 132 -8.81 11.34 -6.84
N VAL A 133 -8.61 12.37 -7.67
CA VAL A 133 -8.37 13.72 -7.17
C VAL A 133 -9.58 14.25 -6.38
N ASP A 134 -10.78 13.88 -6.78
CA ASP A 134 -12.00 14.25 -6.07
C ASP A 134 -12.25 13.40 -4.82
N ILE A 135 -11.82 12.13 -4.85
CA ILE A 135 -12.04 11.17 -3.77
C ILE A 135 -11.04 11.35 -2.63
N ILE A 136 -9.74 11.42 -2.95
CA ILE A 136 -8.65 11.45 -1.96
C ILE A 136 -7.87 12.76 -1.92
N GLY A 137 -8.13 13.65 -2.86
CA GLY A 137 -7.42 14.91 -3.02
C GLY A 137 -6.22 14.84 -3.97
N PRO A 138 -5.67 16.01 -4.35
CA PRO A 138 -4.48 16.09 -5.18
C PRO A 138 -3.27 15.45 -4.46
N TYR A 139 -2.28 15.05 -5.24
CA TYR A 139 -1.04 14.51 -4.67
C TYR A 139 -0.43 15.48 -3.64
N SER A 140 -0.09 14.94 -2.47
CA SER A 140 0.59 15.66 -1.40
C SER A 140 1.47 14.71 -0.60
N ASP A 141 2.74 15.04 -0.44
CA ASP A 141 3.70 14.35 0.42
C ASP A 141 3.95 15.08 1.75
N LYS A 142 3.25 16.20 1.97
CA LYS A 142 3.41 17.08 3.13
C LYS A 142 2.35 16.82 4.19
N ASN A 143 2.76 16.71 5.45
CA ASN A 143 1.92 16.56 6.63
C ASN A 143 1.05 15.28 6.62
N ASN A 144 1.32 14.35 7.54
CA ASN A 144 0.67 13.02 7.60
C ASN A 144 -0.86 13.05 7.53
N LYS A 145 -1.53 14.10 8.03
CA LYS A 145 -2.99 14.22 7.95
C LYS A 145 -3.49 14.54 6.54
N LYS A 146 -2.73 15.36 5.79
CA LYS A 146 -3.05 15.78 4.41
C LYS A 146 -2.28 15.00 3.35
N LYS A 147 -1.38 14.10 3.76
CA LYS A 147 -0.58 13.29 2.87
C LYS A 147 -1.48 12.33 2.08
N THR A 148 -1.36 12.36 0.78
CA THR A 148 -2.09 11.47 -0.14
C THR A 148 -1.17 10.51 -0.88
N SER A 149 0.15 10.75 -0.85
CA SER A 149 1.15 9.95 -1.57
C SER A 149 1.03 8.46 -1.27
N ASP A 150 0.79 8.06 -0.01
CA ASP A 150 0.69 6.66 0.38
C ASP A 150 -0.50 5.95 -0.28
N MET A 151 -1.59 6.68 -0.54
CA MET A 151 -2.74 6.14 -1.25
C MET A 151 -2.44 5.97 -2.75
N TYR A 152 -1.81 6.95 -3.39
CA TYR A 152 -1.35 6.80 -4.78
C TYR A 152 -0.33 5.69 -4.93
N ASP A 153 0.62 5.56 -3.99
CA ASP A 153 1.59 4.47 -3.97
C ASP A 153 0.89 3.09 -3.83
N SER A 154 -0.16 2.98 -3.02
CA SER A 154 -0.92 1.72 -2.89
C SER A 154 -1.61 1.31 -4.20
N VAL A 155 -2.15 2.26 -4.97
CA VAL A 155 -2.71 1.98 -6.31
C VAL A 155 -1.61 1.51 -7.27
N CYS A 156 -0.45 2.17 -7.23
CA CYS A 156 0.73 1.77 -8.01
C CYS A 156 1.12 0.31 -7.75
N ILE A 157 1.20 -0.09 -6.47
CA ILE A 157 1.53 -1.46 -6.05
C ILE A 157 0.51 -2.46 -6.59
N GLY A 158 -0.78 -2.16 -6.45
CA GLY A 158 -1.85 -3.05 -6.91
C GLY A 158 -1.86 -3.24 -8.42
N LEU A 159 -1.71 -2.18 -9.20
CA LEU A 159 -1.65 -2.25 -10.65
C LEU A 159 -0.39 -2.98 -11.14
N ALA A 160 0.76 -2.76 -10.50
CA ALA A 160 2.00 -3.46 -10.84
C ALA A 160 1.88 -4.96 -10.58
N TYR A 161 1.22 -5.34 -9.48
CA TYR A 161 0.90 -6.73 -9.19
C TYR A 161 0.03 -7.36 -10.28
N LEU A 162 -1.05 -6.68 -10.70
CA LEU A 162 -1.92 -7.16 -11.76
C LEU A 162 -1.18 -7.32 -13.09
N ASN A 163 -0.34 -6.36 -13.47
CA ASN A 163 0.49 -6.47 -14.69
C ASN A 163 1.44 -7.67 -14.64
N LYS A 164 2.02 -7.97 -13.46
CA LYS A 164 2.90 -9.13 -13.27
C LYS A 164 2.17 -10.47 -13.45
N GLN A 165 0.87 -10.53 -13.15
CA GLN A 165 0.07 -11.75 -13.33
C GLN A 165 -0.34 -12.00 -14.79
N GLU A 166 -0.34 -10.97 -15.63
CA GLU A 166 -0.69 -11.07 -17.05
C GLU A 166 0.51 -11.47 -17.95
N CYS A 167 1.76 -11.45 -17.43
CA CYS A 167 2.97 -11.83 -18.14
C CYS A 167 3.31 -13.30 -17.95
#